data_e3dffb52d6bfc589f8ba02b98beaa439
#
_entry.id   e3dffb52d6bfc589f8ba02b98beaa439
#
_cell.length_a   1.000
_cell.length_b   1.000
_cell.length_c   1.000
_cell.angle_alpha   90.00
_cell.angle_beta   90.00
_cell.angle_gamma   90.00
#
_symmetry.space_group_name_H-M   'P 1'
#
loop_
_entity.id
_entity.type
_entity.pdbx_description
1 polymer ?
#
loop_
_entity_poly.entity_id
_entity_poly.type
_entity_poly.pdbx_seq_one_letter_code
_entity_poly.pdbx_strand_id
1 'polypeptide(L)'
;PQTIPAVKPGETFSITGDNPYQTSVGPQQLPEFATAELAREHPPVLTGANAPPPVVQQMTGGDALLSTGNWQETADYGRVWYPPVQSDWVPYRDGHWAWVAPWGWTWVDDASWGFAPFHYGRWAQIGPRWGWIPEQPGIEVVERPVYAPALVTFIGLGVGIAAGAAFGASVGWIPLGPREFYRPPYGGSDRYMRRVNAYNGVNV
;
A
#
# COMPACT_ATOMS: atom_id res chain seq x y z
N PRO A 1 27.96 41.90 26.23
CA PRO A 1 27.07 40.76 26.08
C PRO A 1 26.66 40.63 24.60
N GLN A 2 27.06 39.55 23.98
CA GLN A 2 26.62 39.25 22.62
C GLN A 2 25.17 38.78 22.67
N THR A 3 24.33 39.45 21.91
CA THR A 3 22.91 39.10 21.80
C THR A 3 22.79 37.92 20.83
N ILE A 4 22.17 36.87 21.28
CA ILE A 4 21.83 35.71 20.39
C ILE A 4 20.74 36.19 19.41
N PRO A 5 20.96 36.12 18.10
CA PRO A 5 19.94 36.52 17.14
C PRO A 5 18.72 35.62 17.21
N ALA A 6 17.54 36.16 16.90
CA ALA A 6 16.33 35.35 16.77
C ALA A 6 16.45 34.42 15.52
N VAL A 7 16.26 33.12 15.71
CA VAL A 7 16.29 32.13 14.64
C VAL A 7 14.87 31.80 14.21
N LYS A 8 14.58 31.88 12.93
CA LYS A 8 13.25 31.58 12.37
C LYS A 8 13.13 30.06 12.06
N PRO A 9 11.92 29.55 11.96
CA PRO A 9 11.70 28.19 11.46
C PRO A 9 12.41 27.97 10.12
N GLY A 10 13.18 26.88 10.01
CA GLY A 10 13.98 26.57 8.81
C GLY A 10 15.38 27.20 8.79
N GLU A 11 15.80 27.87 9.87
CA GLU A 11 17.14 28.41 10.03
C GLU A 11 17.93 27.67 11.11
N THR A 12 19.25 27.63 10.96
CA THR A 12 20.18 27.09 11.95
C THR A 12 21.10 28.21 12.42
N PHE A 13 21.25 28.32 13.74
CA PHE A 13 22.27 29.18 14.37
C PHE A 13 23.54 28.35 14.61
N SER A 14 24.64 28.77 14.03
CA SER A 14 25.93 28.11 14.16
C SER A 14 26.93 28.99 14.94
N ILE A 15 27.70 28.37 15.82
CA ILE A 15 28.82 28.97 16.53
C ILE A 15 30.08 28.21 16.15
N THR A 16 31.09 28.92 15.66
CA THR A 16 32.34 28.34 15.24
C THR A 16 33.54 29.11 15.84
N GLY A 17 34.62 28.40 16.12
CA GLY A 17 35.85 28.96 16.72
C GLY A 17 35.82 29.00 18.26
N ASP A 18 36.98 29.18 18.88
CA ASP A 18 37.16 29.10 20.34
C ASP A 18 37.23 30.47 21.02
N ASN A 19 37.94 31.43 20.45
CA ASN A 19 38.02 32.80 21.02
C ASN A 19 38.71 33.76 20.03
N PRO A 20 37.99 34.75 19.46
CA PRO A 20 36.55 34.93 19.54
C PRO A 20 35.77 33.92 18.69
N TYR A 21 34.61 33.49 19.15
CA TYR A 21 33.71 32.71 18.31
C TYR A 21 32.95 33.58 17.33
N GLN A 22 32.74 32.99 16.17
CA GLN A 22 31.90 33.56 15.12
C GLN A 22 30.53 32.94 15.17
N THR A 23 29.50 33.75 14.97
CA THR A 23 28.13 33.27 14.93
C THR A 23 27.52 33.55 13.58
N SER A 24 26.77 32.62 13.04
CA SER A 24 26.03 32.78 11.79
C SER A 24 24.64 32.17 11.88
N VAL A 25 23.69 32.77 11.14
CA VAL A 25 22.36 32.21 10.91
C VAL A 25 22.26 31.87 9.43
N GLY A 26 21.90 30.66 9.12
CA GLY A 26 21.76 30.21 7.75
C GLY A 26 20.61 29.21 7.59
N PRO A 27 20.32 28.80 6.36
CA PRO A 27 19.31 27.78 6.12
C PRO A 27 19.65 26.50 6.88
N GLN A 28 18.63 25.85 7.44
CA GLN A 28 18.78 24.57 8.12
C GLN A 28 19.29 23.51 7.15
N GLN A 29 20.47 22.96 7.42
CA GLN A 29 20.97 21.78 6.71
C GLN A 29 20.65 20.55 7.53
N LEU A 30 19.67 19.78 7.06
CA LEU A 30 19.33 18.50 7.68
C LEU A 30 20.34 17.43 7.29
N PRO A 31 20.78 16.56 8.22
CA PRO A 31 21.53 15.38 7.88
C PRO A 31 20.77 14.52 6.85
N GLU A 32 21.51 13.78 6.02
CA GLU A 32 20.91 12.97 4.95
C GLU A 32 19.84 12.01 5.46
N PHE A 33 20.07 11.36 6.62
CA PHE A 33 19.09 10.49 7.22
C PHE A 33 17.79 11.21 7.65
N ALA A 34 17.89 12.44 8.17
CA ALA A 34 16.73 13.23 8.56
C ALA A 34 15.94 13.73 7.34
N THR A 35 16.64 14.07 6.26
CA THR A 35 16.03 14.41 4.98
C THR A 35 15.29 13.21 4.40
N ALA A 36 15.89 12.01 4.47
CA ALA A 36 15.25 10.77 4.02
C ALA A 36 14.02 10.42 4.86
N GLU A 37 14.07 10.65 6.18
CA GLU A 37 12.94 10.38 7.07
C GLU A 37 11.78 11.35 6.84
N LEU A 38 12.06 12.65 6.70
CA LEU A 38 11.06 13.65 6.35
C LEU A 38 10.41 13.38 4.98
N ALA A 39 11.19 12.87 4.01
CA ALA A 39 10.66 12.46 2.71
C ALA A 39 9.73 11.23 2.82
N ARG A 40 9.95 10.35 3.78
CA ARG A 40 9.06 9.23 4.08
C ARG A 40 7.77 9.67 4.78
N GLU A 41 7.87 10.60 5.74
CA GLU A 41 6.72 11.16 6.44
C GLU A 41 5.84 12.03 5.52
N HIS A 42 6.47 12.71 4.57
CA HIS A 42 5.82 13.58 3.60
C HIS A 42 6.25 13.19 2.18
N PRO A 43 5.76 12.03 1.66
CA PRO A 43 6.09 11.62 0.31
C PRO A 43 5.64 12.69 -0.68
N PRO A 44 6.44 12.93 -1.74
CA PRO A 44 6.08 13.93 -2.74
C PRO A 44 4.71 13.60 -3.34
N VAL A 45 3.82 14.59 -3.32
CA VAL A 45 2.51 14.46 -3.97
C VAL A 45 2.76 14.35 -5.48
N LEU A 46 2.69 13.15 -6.02
CA LEU A 46 2.75 12.94 -7.47
C LEU A 46 1.51 13.56 -8.09
N THR A 47 1.72 14.53 -8.97
CA THR A 47 0.67 15.20 -9.72
C THR A 47 0.70 14.78 -11.19
N GLY A 48 -0.45 14.80 -11.85
CA GLY A 48 -0.55 14.52 -13.29
C GLY A 48 -0.96 13.10 -13.64
N ALA A 49 -0.73 12.73 -14.90
CA ALA A 49 -1.25 11.49 -15.49
C ALA A 49 -0.75 10.18 -14.83
N ASN A 50 0.37 10.22 -14.13
CA ASN A 50 0.98 9.05 -13.47
C ASN A 50 0.84 9.07 -11.94
N ALA A 51 0.04 9.98 -11.40
CA ALA A 51 -0.21 10.02 -9.96
C ALA A 51 -1.13 8.86 -9.53
N PRO A 52 -0.88 8.21 -8.39
CA PRO A 52 -1.84 7.26 -7.82
C PRO A 52 -3.11 7.98 -7.40
N PRO A 53 -4.25 7.28 -7.37
CA PRO A 53 -5.46 7.85 -6.79
C PRO A 53 -5.26 8.13 -5.29
N PRO A 54 -5.92 9.17 -4.73
CA PRO A 54 -5.73 9.60 -3.34
C PRO A 54 -5.96 8.49 -2.30
N VAL A 55 -6.79 7.51 -2.62
CA VAL A 55 -7.08 6.36 -1.75
C VAL A 55 -5.84 5.54 -1.41
N VAL A 56 -4.85 5.48 -2.30
CA VAL A 56 -3.61 4.71 -2.10
C VAL A 56 -2.79 5.27 -0.95
N GLN A 57 -2.79 6.59 -0.74
CA GLN A 57 -2.10 7.24 0.39
C GLN A 57 -2.73 6.90 1.75
N GLN A 58 -3.96 6.38 1.75
CA GLN A 58 -4.67 5.96 2.96
C GLN A 58 -4.44 4.47 3.28
N MET A 59 -3.78 3.73 2.39
CA MET A 59 -3.45 2.31 2.56
C MET A 59 -2.08 2.16 3.22
N THR A 60 -1.96 1.24 4.16
CA THR A 60 -0.63 0.87 4.68
C THR A 60 0.21 0.28 3.53
N GLY A 61 1.45 0.74 3.38
CA GLY A 61 2.34 0.32 2.30
C GLY A 61 2.02 0.93 0.93
N GLY A 62 1.05 1.84 0.84
CA GLY A 62 0.71 2.53 -0.40
C GLY A 62 1.80 3.49 -0.90
N ASP A 63 2.64 3.99 -0.01
CA ASP A 63 3.79 4.83 -0.29
C ASP A 63 4.81 4.15 -1.21
N ALA A 64 5.02 2.84 -1.07
CA ALA A 64 5.90 2.08 -1.95
C ALA A 64 5.47 2.13 -3.43
N LEU A 65 4.19 2.34 -3.71
CA LEU A 65 3.65 2.41 -5.07
C LEU A 65 3.83 3.78 -5.73
N LEU A 66 4.32 4.77 -4.98
CA LEU A 66 4.63 6.10 -5.51
C LEU A 66 5.94 6.10 -6.31
N SER A 67 6.88 5.24 -5.92
CA SER A 67 8.22 5.16 -6.53
C SER A 67 8.47 3.87 -7.31
N THR A 68 7.51 2.93 -7.30
CA THR A 68 7.68 1.61 -7.89
C THR A 68 6.54 1.32 -8.87
N GLY A 69 6.84 0.62 -9.97
CA GLY A 69 5.86 0.28 -10.99
C GLY A 69 5.40 1.47 -11.84
N ASN A 70 4.25 1.32 -12.48
CA ASN A 70 3.72 2.31 -13.40
C ASN A 70 2.21 2.46 -13.28
N TRP A 71 1.73 3.69 -13.10
CA TRP A 71 0.32 4.03 -13.07
C TRP A 71 -0.17 4.39 -14.47
N GLN A 72 -1.30 3.83 -14.88
CA GLN A 72 -1.93 4.11 -16.16
C GLN A 72 -3.43 4.30 -15.98
N GLU A 73 -3.99 5.23 -16.74
CA GLU A 73 -5.44 5.39 -16.86
C GLU A 73 -5.98 4.36 -17.86
N THR A 74 -7.04 3.66 -17.47
CA THR A 74 -7.74 2.70 -18.34
C THR A 74 -9.22 3.04 -18.42
N ALA A 75 -9.87 2.73 -19.54
CA ALA A 75 -11.28 3.04 -19.73
C ALA A 75 -12.20 2.24 -18.80
N ASP A 76 -11.84 0.98 -18.52
CA ASP A 76 -12.71 0.05 -17.77
C ASP A 76 -12.50 0.12 -16.25
N TYR A 77 -11.28 0.45 -15.81
CA TYR A 77 -10.88 0.34 -14.41
C TYR A 77 -10.34 1.64 -13.81
N GLY A 78 -10.32 2.76 -14.57
CA GLY A 78 -9.69 3.99 -14.14
C GLY A 78 -8.19 3.83 -13.92
N ARG A 79 -7.69 4.26 -12.78
CA ARG A 79 -6.26 4.18 -12.44
C ARG A 79 -5.84 2.78 -12.05
N VAL A 80 -4.95 2.20 -12.85
CA VAL A 80 -4.38 0.87 -12.65
C VAL A 80 -2.88 0.98 -12.42
N TRP A 81 -2.39 0.27 -11.43
CA TRP A 81 -0.96 0.14 -11.18
C TRP A 81 -0.41 -1.17 -11.76
N TYR A 82 0.67 -1.08 -12.50
CA TYR A 82 1.38 -2.22 -13.08
C TYR A 82 2.71 -2.43 -12.36
N PRO A 83 2.93 -3.59 -11.72
CA PRO A 83 4.18 -3.88 -11.02
C PRO A 83 5.38 -4.01 -11.99
N PRO A 84 6.62 -3.78 -11.52
CA PRO A 84 7.84 -3.95 -12.29
C PRO A 84 8.28 -5.42 -12.29
N VAL A 85 7.53 -6.27 -12.97
CA VAL A 85 7.69 -7.74 -12.98
C VAL A 85 7.82 -8.28 -14.39
N GLN A 86 8.23 -9.54 -14.54
CA GLN A 86 8.30 -10.25 -15.82
C GLN A 86 6.90 -10.48 -16.39
N SER A 87 6.82 -10.71 -17.71
CA SER A 87 5.54 -10.83 -18.43
C SER A 87 4.70 -12.06 -18.05
N ASP A 88 5.34 -13.11 -17.53
CA ASP A 88 4.72 -14.34 -17.05
C ASP A 88 4.37 -14.34 -15.56
N TRP A 89 4.61 -13.21 -14.89
CA TRP A 89 4.29 -13.05 -13.47
C TRP A 89 2.78 -13.05 -13.23
N VAL A 90 2.37 -13.65 -12.12
CA VAL A 90 0.99 -13.62 -11.63
C VAL A 90 0.96 -13.23 -10.16
N PRO A 91 -0.07 -12.50 -9.70
CA PRO A 91 -0.19 -12.13 -8.28
C PRO A 91 -0.36 -13.36 -7.39
N TYR A 92 0.13 -13.27 -6.15
CA TYR A 92 0.10 -14.35 -5.14
C TYR A 92 0.90 -15.61 -5.54
N ARG A 93 1.99 -15.45 -6.30
CA ARG A 93 2.91 -16.53 -6.66
C ARG A 93 4.22 -16.48 -5.87
N ASP A 94 4.82 -15.30 -5.80
CA ASP A 94 6.16 -15.10 -5.25
C ASP A 94 6.06 -14.56 -3.82
N GLY A 95 5.90 -15.47 -2.85
CA GLY A 95 5.66 -15.17 -1.44
C GLY A 95 5.25 -16.43 -0.68
N HIS A 96 4.70 -16.25 0.49
CA HIS A 96 4.28 -17.37 1.33
C HIS A 96 3.06 -17.05 2.18
N TRP A 97 2.41 -18.11 2.67
CA TRP A 97 1.31 -18.01 3.60
C TRP A 97 1.82 -18.09 5.04
N ALA A 98 1.44 -17.13 5.87
CA ALA A 98 1.72 -17.10 7.30
C ALA A 98 0.41 -17.12 8.10
N TRP A 99 0.40 -17.80 9.24
CA TRP A 99 -0.73 -17.74 10.17
C TRP A 99 -0.56 -16.54 11.10
N VAL A 100 -1.44 -15.54 10.98
CA VAL A 100 -1.38 -14.30 11.76
C VAL A 100 -2.70 -14.11 12.53
N ALA A 101 -2.66 -14.24 13.85
CA ALA A 101 -3.84 -13.98 14.67
C ALA A 101 -4.17 -12.46 14.68
N PRO A 102 -5.44 -12.05 14.67
CA PRO A 102 -6.66 -12.86 14.61
C PRO A 102 -7.12 -13.20 13.16
N TRP A 103 -6.36 -12.78 12.15
CA TRP A 103 -6.75 -12.80 10.73
C TRP A 103 -6.68 -14.20 10.09
N GLY A 104 -5.90 -15.11 10.65
CA GLY A 104 -5.67 -16.42 10.09
C GLY A 104 -4.62 -16.41 8.98
N TRP A 105 -4.84 -17.18 7.92
CA TRP A 105 -3.90 -17.27 6.81
C TRP A 105 -3.79 -15.93 6.07
N THR A 106 -2.58 -15.40 6.10
CA THR A 106 -2.22 -14.09 5.57
C THR A 106 -1.15 -14.28 4.51
N TRP A 107 -1.30 -13.65 3.37
CA TRP A 107 -0.27 -13.62 2.34
C TRP A 107 0.84 -12.67 2.74
N VAL A 108 2.08 -13.11 2.60
CA VAL A 108 3.29 -12.30 2.74
C VAL A 108 4.03 -12.36 1.42
N ASP A 109 4.05 -11.26 0.70
CA ASP A 109 4.71 -11.15 -0.59
C ASP A 109 6.20 -10.88 -0.41
N ASP A 110 7.05 -11.42 -1.29
CA ASP A 110 8.51 -11.24 -1.22
C ASP A 110 8.94 -9.87 -1.78
N ALA A 111 8.08 -9.20 -2.57
CA ALA A 111 8.39 -7.89 -3.12
C ALA A 111 8.20 -6.77 -2.08
N SER A 112 9.13 -5.81 -2.05
CA SER A 112 9.09 -4.66 -1.13
C SER A 112 7.86 -3.76 -1.30
N TRP A 113 7.24 -3.75 -2.48
CA TRP A 113 6.00 -3.04 -2.79
C TRP A 113 4.74 -3.85 -2.47
N GLY A 114 4.88 -5.13 -2.09
CA GLY A 114 3.79 -6.09 -2.08
C GLY A 114 2.71 -5.84 -1.03
N PHE A 115 2.96 -5.07 0.04
CA PHE A 115 1.98 -4.97 1.11
C PHE A 115 0.62 -4.43 0.63
N ALA A 116 0.56 -3.24 0.05
CA ALA A 116 -0.71 -2.64 -0.35
C ALA A 116 -1.47 -3.46 -1.42
N PRO A 117 -0.85 -3.91 -2.53
CA PRO A 117 -1.57 -4.61 -3.60
C PRO A 117 -2.13 -5.97 -3.21
N PHE A 118 -1.60 -6.61 -2.16
CA PHE A 118 -2.08 -7.92 -1.73
C PHE A 118 -3.10 -7.86 -0.59
N HIS A 119 -3.22 -6.69 0.05
CA HIS A 119 -4.12 -6.49 1.19
C HIS A 119 -5.26 -5.50 0.94
N TYR A 120 -5.23 -4.79 -0.20
CA TYR A 120 -6.25 -3.84 -0.64
C TYR A 120 -6.51 -3.98 -2.14
N GLY A 121 -7.60 -3.39 -2.62
CA GLY A 121 -7.92 -3.38 -4.05
C GLY A 121 -8.20 -4.75 -4.66
N ARG A 122 -8.00 -4.85 -5.96
CA ARG A 122 -8.24 -6.08 -6.74
C ARG A 122 -7.22 -6.20 -7.87
N TRP A 123 -7.01 -7.43 -8.34
CA TRP A 123 -6.15 -7.69 -9.48
C TRP A 123 -6.98 -8.03 -10.72
N ALA A 124 -6.56 -7.54 -11.89
CA ALA A 124 -7.14 -7.92 -13.18
C ALA A 124 -6.05 -8.21 -14.19
N GLN A 125 -6.29 -9.18 -15.04
CA GLN A 125 -5.47 -9.39 -16.22
C GLN A 125 -5.95 -8.45 -17.33
N ILE A 126 -5.12 -7.48 -17.69
CA ILE A 126 -5.42 -6.45 -18.68
C ILE A 126 -4.47 -6.65 -19.87
N GLY A 127 -4.98 -7.23 -20.95
CA GLY A 127 -4.13 -7.73 -22.02
C GLY A 127 -3.15 -8.80 -21.52
N PRO A 128 -1.85 -8.70 -21.80
CA PRO A 128 -0.87 -9.70 -21.37
C PRO A 128 -0.35 -9.48 -19.92
N ARG A 129 -0.79 -8.43 -19.21
CA ARG A 129 -0.23 -8.04 -17.92
C ARG A 129 -1.27 -8.05 -16.82
N TRP A 130 -0.82 -8.30 -15.59
CA TRP A 130 -1.61 -8.07 -14.40
C TRP A 130 -1.51 -6.62 -13.96
N GLY A 131 -2.66 -6.02 -13.69
CA GLY A 131 -2.79 -4.68 -13.13
C GLY A 131 -3.55 -4.70 -11.81
N TRP A 132 -3.09 -3.89 -10.86
CA TRP A 132 -3.76 -3.71 -9.59
C TRP A 132 -4.66 -2.47 -9.61
N ILE A 133 -5.89 -2.65 -9.14
CA ILE A 133 -6.96 -1.67 -9.15
C ILE A 133 -7.30 -1.34 -7.69
N PRO A 134 -6.89 -0.16 -7.17
CA PRO A 134 -7.15 0.24 -5.79
C PRO A 134 -8.61 0.50 -5.50
N GLU A 135 -9.32 1.06 -6.47
CA GLU A 135 -10.74 1.42 -6.39
C GLU A 135 -11.41 1.35 -7.75
N GLN A 136 -12.71 1.10 -7.78
CA GLN A 136 -13.48 1.13 -9.02
C GLN A 136 -13.87 2.56 -9.40
N PRO A 137 -13.88 2.91 -10.69
CA PRO A 137 -14.32 4.24 -11.16
C PRO A 137 -15.73 4.59 -10.69
N GLY A 138 -15.94 5.85 -10.30
CA GLY A 138 -17.24 6.37 -9.91
C GLY A 138 -17.73 5.97 -8.51
N ILE A 139 -16.86 5.34 -7.72
CA ILE A 139 -17.17 5.01 -6.33
C ILE A 139 -16.62 6.11 -5.42
N GLU A 140 -17.52 6.77 -4.71
CA GLU A 140 -17.17 7.70 -3.65
C GLU A 140 -17.22 7.00 -2.30
N VAL A 141 -16.06 6.70 -1.72
CA VAL A 141 -15.95 6.14 -0.38
C VAL A 141 -15.29 7.14 0.55
N VAL A 142 -15.98 7.51 1.61
CA VAL A 142 -15.49 8.48 2.61
C VAL A 142 -14.59 7.81 3.66
N GLU A 143 -14.79 6.52 3.91
CA GLU A 143 -14.04 5.79 4.92
C GLU A 143 -12.68 5.30 4.38
N ARG A 144 -11.68 5.17 5.24
CA ARG A 144 -10.39 4.59 4.89
C ARG A 144 -10.52 3.14 4.40
N PRO A 145 -9.69 2.70 3.44
CA PRO A 145 -9.61 1.30 3.05
C PRO A 145 -9.32 0.40 4.23
N VAL A 146 -9.96 -0.76 4.23
CA VAL A 146 -9.81 -1.75 5.31
C VAL A 146 -8.95 -2.90 4.83
N TYR A 147 -8.00 -3.27 5.67
CA TYR A 147 -7.08 -4.37 5.46
C TYR A 147 -7.79 -5.73 5.34
N ALA A 148 -7.32 -6.56 4.40
CA ALA A 148 -7.64 -7.97 4.31
C ALA A 148 -6.35 -8.81 4.33
N PRO A 149 -6.31 -9.99 5.00
CA PRO A 149 -5.10 -10.82 5.06
C PRO A 149 -4.67 -11.37 3.70
N ALA A 150 -5.61 -11.58 2.80
CA ALA A 150 -5.40 -11.86 1.38
C ALA A 150 -6.72 -11.72 0.64
N LEU A 151 -6.68 -11.16 -0.56
CA LEU A 151 -7.87 -10.94 -1.40
C LEU A 151 -7.92 -12.02 -2.50
N VAL A 152 -8.16 -13.24 -2.06
CA VAL A 152 -8.21 -14.44 -2.92
C VAL A 152 -9.45 -15.28 -2.65
N THR A 153 -9.82 -16.08 -3.64
CA THR A 153 -10.72 -17.23 -3.47
C THR A 153 -9.88 -18.49 -3.41
N PHE A 154 -10.07 -19.31 -2.37
CA PHE A 154 -9.44 -20.61 -2.27
C PHE A 154 -10.22 -21.66 -3.04
N ILE A 155 -9.52 -22.51 -3.77
CA ILE A 155 -10.09 -23.62 -4.56
C ILE A 155 -9.52 -24.98 -4.10
N GLY A 156 -10.32 -26.03 -4.24
CA GLY A 156 -9.90 -27.39 -3.88
C GLY A 156 -10.04 -27.74 -2.40
N LEU A 157 -10.84 -26.98 -1.64
CA LEU A 157 -10.97 -27.17 -0.21
C LEU A 157 -12.26 -27.83 0.24
N GLY A 158 -12.10 -28.91 1.01
CA GLY A 158 -13.05 -29.23 2.06
C GLY A 158 -12.92 -28.24 3.26
N VAL A 159 -13.91 -28.18 4.11
CA VAL A 159 -14.22 -27.22 5.20
C VAL A 159 -13.08 -26.89 6.20
N GLY A 160 -11.84 -27.31 5.98
CA GLY A 160 -10.78 -27.30 7.01
C GLY A 160 -9.90 -26.03 7.12
N ILE A 161 -9.95 -25.08 6.17
CA ILE A 161 -9.01 -23.94 6.20
C ILE A 161 -9.37 -22.89 7.24
N ALA A 162 -10.65 -22.70 7.53
CA ALA A 162 -11.09 -21.74 8.55
C ALA A 162 -10.58 -22.07 9.97
N ALA A 163 -10.12 -23.30 10.20
CA ALA A 163 -9.72 -23.80 11.50
C ALA A 163 -8.19 -23.92 11.71
N GLY A 164 -7.36 -23.27 10.87
CA GLY A 164 -5.90 -23.32 11.05
C GLY A 164 -5.26 -24.64 10.65
N ALA A 165 -5.96 -25.51 9.92
CA ALA A 165 -5.36 -26.71 9.35
C ALA A 165 -4.27 -26.36 8.36
N ALA A 166 -3.15 -27.07 8.42
CA ALA A 166 -2.05 -26.90 7.48
C ALA A 166 -2.54 -27.04 6.03
N PHE A 167 -2.04 -26.19 5.13
CA PHE A 167 -2.27 -26.36 3.72
C PHE A 167 -1.75 -27.76 3.28
N GLY A 168 -2.66 -28.69 3.07
CA GLY A 168 -2.33 -29.93 2.42
C GLY A 168 -2.05 -29.69 0.91
N ALA A 169 -1.43 -30.63 0.25
CA ALA A 169 -0.88 -30.56 -1.12
C ALA A 169 -1.90 -30.27 -2.25
N SER A 170 -3.13 -29.88 -1.97
CA SER A 170 -4.21 -29.73 -2.95
C SER A 170 -5.01 -28.42 -2.84
N VAL A 171 -4.43 -27.38 -2.23
CA VAL A 171 -5.09 -26.08 -2.10
C VAL A 171 -4.54 -25.13 -3.14
N GLY A 172 -5.43 -24.64 -4.01
CA GLY A 172 -5.14 -23.53 -4.90
C GLY A 172 -5.80 -22.25 -4.40
N TRP A 173 -5.38 -21.12 -4.94
CA TRP A 173 -6.00 -19.81 -4.72
C TRP A 173 -5.97 -19.00 -6.01
N ILE A 174 -6.98 -18.14 -6.16
CA ILE A 174 -7.12 -17.24 -7.31
C ILE A 174 -7.29 -15.83 -6.75
N PRO A 175 -6.53 -14.82 -7.25
CA PRO A 175 -6.74 -13.43 -6.88
C PRO A 175 -8.16 -12.99 -7.22
N LEU A 176 -8.79 -12.25 -6.32
CA LEU A 176 -10.09 -11.64 -6.58
C LEU A 176 -9.96 -10.53 -7.62
N GLY A 177 -10.82 -10.59 -8.60
CA GLY A 177 -10.97 -9.58 -9.64
C GLY A 177 -11.85 -8.39 -9.23
N PRO A 178 -11.91 -7.35 -10.08
CA PRO A 178 -12.82 -6.24 -9.92
C PRO A 178 -14.28 -6.71 -9.79
N ARG A 179 -15.02 -6.07 -8.85
CA ARG A 179 -16.42 -6.40 -8.54
C ARG A 179 -16.64 -7.79 -7.93
N GLU A 180 -15.59 -8.54 -7.62
CA GLU A 180 -15.72 -9.78 -6.88
C GLU A 180 -15.76 -9.51 -5.36
N PHE A 181 -16.71 -10.15 -4.70
CA PHE A 181 -16.93 -9.99 -3.27
C PHE A 181 -15.92 -10.79 -2.46
N TYR A 182 -15.20 -10.09 -1.58
CA TYR A 182 -14.36 -10.77 -0.59
C TYR A 182 -15.18 -11.22 0.60
N ARG A 183 -15.13 -12.51 0.89
CA ARG A 183 -15.70 -13.11 2.10
C ARG A 183 -14.56 -13.72 2.92
N PRO A 184 -14.27 -13.16 4.11
CA PRO A 184 -13.17 -13.66 4.91
C PRO A 184 -13.45 -15.10 5.41
N PRO A 185 -12.49 -16.03 5.29
CA PRO A 185 -12.67 -17.41 5.75
C PRO A 185 -12.75 -17.55 7.27
N TYR A 186 -12.24 -16.57 8.01
CA TYR A 186 -12.29 -16.52 9.47
C TYR A 186 -13.59 -15.92 10.04
N GLY A 187 -14.53 -15.58 9.18
CA GLY A 187 -15.71 -14.80 9.55
C GLY A 187 -15.37 -13.33 9.79
N GLY A 188 -16.37 -12.51 9.82
CA GLY A 188 -16.22 -11.07 10.04
C GLY A 188 -17.57 -10.43 10.35
N SER A 189 -17.55 -9.27 11.00
CA SER A 189 -18.78 -8.50 11.18
C SER A 189 -19.30 -7.98 9.83
N ASP A 190 -20.60 -7.76 9.72
CA ASP A 190 -21.20 -7.15 8.53
C ASP A 190 -20.56 -5.78 8.21
N ARG A 191 -20.20 -5.04 9.24
CA ARG A 191 -19.48 -3.78 9.08
C ARG A 191 -18.12 -3.98 8.39
N TYR A 192 -17.35 -4.97 8.81
CA TYR A 192 -16.07 -5.28 8.18
C TYR A 192 -16.27 -5.73 6.72
N MET A 193 -17.23 -6.62 6.46
CA MET A 193 -17.53 -7.10 5.11
C MET A 193 -17.93 -5.97 4.16
N ARG A 194 -18.79 -5.06 4.62
CA ARG A 194 -19.13 -3.87 3.80
C ARG A 194 -17.92 -3.01 3.49
N ARG A 195 -17.10 -2.71 4.49
CA ARG A 195 -15.95 -1.80 4.34
C ARG A 195 -14.83 -2.37 3.47
N VAL A 196 -14.50 -3.65 3.63
CA VAL A 196 -13.42 -4.31 2.85
C VAL A 196 -13.78 -4.47 1.37
N ASN A 197 -15.07 -4.42 1.04
CA ASN A 197 -15.59 -4.50 -0.33
C ASN A 197 -16.00 -3.14 -0.92
N ALA A 198 -16.03 -2.08 -0.12
CA ALA A 198 -16.59 -0.78 -0.51
C ALA A 198 -15.94 -0.21 -1.78
N TYR A 199 -14.60 -0.24 -1.86
CA TYR A 199 -13.86 0.31 -2.99
C TYR A 199 -13.96 -0.52 -4.29
N ASN A 200 -14.62 -1.67 -4.24
CA ASN A 200 -14.75 -2.58 -5.39
C ASN A 200 -16.13 -2.54 -6.06
N GLY A 201 -16.98 -1.60 -5.68
CA GLY A 201 -18.31 -1.46 -6.27
C GLY A 201 -19.28 -2.60 -5.95
N VAL A 202 -19.02 -3.35 -4.90
CA VAL A 202 -19.89 -4.42 -4.45
C VAL A 202 -20.72 -3.90 -3.28
N ASN A 203 -21.99 -3.68 -3.52
CA ASN A 203 -22.97 -3.39 -2.46
C ASN A 203 -23.32 -4.68 -1.71
N VAL A 204 -23.20 -4.64 -0.38
CA VAL A 204 -23.51 -5.73 0.56
C VAL A 204 -24.80 -5.42 1.30
#